data_01c8d5f6cfad019e4bf1e01f79ca8f92
#
_entry.id   01c8d5f6cfad019e4bf1e01f79ca8f92
#
_cell.length_a   1.000
_cell.length_b   1.000
_cell.length_c   1.000
_cell.angle_alpha   90.00
_cell.angle_beta   90.00
_cell.angle_gamma   90.00
#
_symmetry.space_group_name_H-M   'P 1'
#
loop_
_entity.id
_entity.type
_entity.pdbx_description
1 polymer ?
#
loop_
_entity_poly.entity_id
_entity_poly.type
_entity_poly.pdbx_seq_one_letter_code
_entity_poly.pdbx_strand_id
1 'polypeptide(L)'
;MGSDFDVDQFCGLLAHAAPDAVIYADHEGMIRFWNAGAQRIFGFREAEAIGKSLDIIIPENLRARYWAGFNETMRTGKTRYGNGDILAVPALRQDGARISVEFTVLPFHDEARQMVGIAAILRDVTKRFEEMRARAANSRNFAAAD
;
A
#
# COMPACT_ATOMS: atom_id res chain seq x y z
N MET A 1 -33.67 21.10 5.32
CA MET A 1 -33.88 20.15 5.22
C MET A 1 -33.21 19.26 4.44
N GLY A 2 -33.07 18.45 4.12
CA GLY A 2 -32.31 17.55 3.40
C GLY A 2 -30.99 17.38 4.01
N SER A 3 -30.52 16.28 4.08
CA SER A 3 -29.24 16.09 4.55
C SER A 3 -28.33 16.60 3.48
N ASP A 4 -27.65 17.57 3.79
CA ASP A 4 -26.75 18.15 2.88
C ASP A 4 -25.53 17.25 2.81
N PHE A 5 -25.57 16.26 1.95
CA PHE A 5 -24.42 15.41 1.71
C PHE A 5 -23.36 16.23 0.99
N ASP A 6 -22.24 16.43 1.67
CA ASP A 6 -21.08 17.14 1.11
C ASP A 6 -20.07 16.11 0.64
N VAL A 7 -19.87 16.00 -0.65
CA VAL A 7 -19.00 14.99 -1.23
C VAL A 7 -17.53 15.22 -0.85
N ASP A 8 -17.11 16.49 -0.73
CA ASP A 8 -15.72 16.76 -0.34
C ASP A 8 -15.46 16.35 1.11
N GLN A 9 -16.39 16.63 1.99
CA GLN A 9 -16.31 16.21 3.38
C GLN A 9 -16.32 14.69 3.47
N PHE A 10 -17.18 14.03 2.72
CA PHE A 10 -17.27 12.57 2.66
C PHE A 10 -15.93 11.98 2.19
N CYS A 11 -15.36 12.49 1.10
CA CYS A 11 -14.08 11.99 0.57
C CYS A 11 -12.96 12.17 1.58
N GLY A 12 -12.91 13.31 2.27
CA GLY A 12 -11.92 13.56 3.31
C GLY A 12 -12.03 12.58 4.46
N LEU A 13 -13.26 12.38 4.98
CA LEU A 13 -13.51 11.44 6.06
C LEU A 13 -13.18 10.01 5.63
N LEU A 14 -13.60 9.62 4.44
CA LEU A 14 -13.34 8.28 3.92
C LEU A 14 -11.84 8.01 3.84
N ALA A 15 -11.09 8.94 3.27
CA ALA A 15 -9.65 8.76 3.12
C ALA A 15 -8.94 8.73 4.48
N HIS A 16 -9.29 9.66 5.39
CA HIS A 16 -8.60 9.75 6.68
C HIS A 16 -8.95 8.62 7.64
N ALA A 17 -10.21 8.20 7.66
CA ALA A 17 -10.70 7.26 8.67
C ALA A 17 -10.84 5.83 8.19
N ALA A 18 -10.60 5.54 6.92
CA ALA A 18 -10.73 4.19 6.40
C ALA A 18 -9.84 3.21 7.17
N PRO A 19 -10.36 2.01 7.48
CA PRO A 19 -9.55 0.98 8.16
C PRO A 19 -8.44 0.42 7.29
N ASP A 20 -8.60 0.45 5.97
CA ASP A 20 -7.50 0.13 5.05
C ASP A 20 -6.51 1.29 5.04
N ALA A 21 -5.24 1.00 4.80
CA ALA A 21 -4.24 2.05 4.67
C ALA A 21 -4.45 2.80 3.35
N VAL A 22 -4.46 4.12 3.42
CA VAL A 22 -4.45 4.99 2.24
C VAL A 22 -3.19 5.84 2.35
N ILE A 23 -2.29 5.66 1.39
CA ILE A 23 -0.98 6.31 1.39
C ILE A 23 -0.80 6.98 0.03
N TYR A 24 -0.37 8.24 0.04
CA TYR A 24 0.02 8.92 -1.19
C TYR A 24 1.50 9.29 -1.10
N ALA A 25 2.26 8.95 -2.13
CA ALA A 25 3.66 9.33 -2.27
C ALA A 25 3.81 10.19 -3.52
N ASP A 26 4.63 11.23 -3.41
CA ASP A 26 4.90 12.11 -4.55
C ASP A 26 5.87 11.44 -5.54
N HIS A 27 6.23 12.17 -6.59
CA HIS A 27 7.10 11.63 -7.66
C HIS A 27 8.51 11.27 -7.17
N GLU A 28 8.91 11.73 -5.99
CA GLU A 28 10.19 11.36 -5.38
C GLU A 28 10.04 10.21 -4.40
N GLY A 29 8.83 9.69 -4.22
CA GLY A 29 8.58 8.60 -3.29
C GLY A 29 8.45 9.04 -1.84
N MET A 30 8.25 10.33 -1.61
CA MET A 30 8.07 10.87 -0.26
C MET A 30 6.60 10.85 0.12
N ILE A 31 6.31 10.36 1.31
CA ILE A 31 4.94 10.22 1.80
C ILE A 31 4.34 11.59 2.06
N ARG A 32 3.17 11.84 1.45
CA ARG A 32 2.43 13.10 1.62
C ARG A 32 1.07 12.91 2.25
N PHE A 33 0.54 11.68 2.26
CA PHE A 33 -0.72 11.36 2.91
C PHE A 33 -0.60 10.00 3.60
N TRP A 34 -1.13 9.92 4.82
CA TRP A 34 -1.02 8.74 5.67
C TRP A 34 -2.24 8.74 6.59
N ASN A 35 -3.12 7.76 6.42
CA ASN A 35 -4.39 7.76 7.15
C ASN A 35 -4.36 6.89 8.41
N ALA A 36 -5.51 6.80 9.07
CA ALA A 36 -5.66 5.99 10.29
C ALA A 36 -5.37 4.52 10.03
N GLY A 37 -5.80 3.98 8.89
CA GLY A 37 -5.52 2.59 8.51
C GLY A 37 -4.03 2.32 8.34
N ALA A 38 -3.30 3.27 7.75
CA ALA A 38 -1.84 3.14 7.61
C ALA A 38 -1.16 3.12 8.99
N GLN A 39 -1.60 3.97 9.91
CA GLN A 39 -1.07 3.97 11.26
C GLN A 39 -1.33 2.62 11.94
N ARG A 40 -2.52 2.08 11.81
CA ARG A 40 -2.88 0.80 12.41
C ARG A 40 -2.06 -0.36 11.84
N ILE A 41 -1.91 -0.38 10.52
CA ILE A 41 -1.24 -1.50 9.83
C ILE A 41 0.27 -1.44 10.00
N PHE A 42 0.88 -0.27 9.82
CA PHE A 42 2.34 -0.14 9.82
C PHE A 42 2.92 0.32 11.16
N GLY A 43 2.12 0.92 12.01
CA GLY A 43 2.57 1.34 13.34
C GLY A 43 3.16 2.74 13.43
N PHE A 44 3.40 3.42 12.30
CA PHE A 44 3.86 4.80 12.29
C PHE A 44 2.68 5.76 12.42
N ARG A 45 2.83 6.77 13.27
CA ARG A 45 1.85 7.85 13.33
C ARG A 45 2.00 8.76 12.11
N GLU A 46 0.95 9.48 11.78
CA GLU A 46 0.98 10.42 10.65
C GLU A 46 2.20 11.35 10.73
N ALA A 47 2.43 11.95 11.90
CA ALA A 47 3.54 12.87 12.09
C ALA A 47 4.91 12.20 11.87
N GLU A 48 5.00 10.90 12.09
CA GLU A 48 6.24 10.15 11.88
C GLU A 48 6.44 9.75 10.42
N ALA A 49 5.35 9.57 9.67
CA ALA A 49 5.40 9.06 8.31
C ALA A 49 5.47 10.17 7.25
N ILE A 50 4.71 11.26 7.44
CA ILE A 50 4.66 12.34 6.46
C ILE A 50 6.06 12.94 6.27
N GLY A 51 6.47 13.08 5.02
CA GLY A 51 7.78 13.60 4.66
C GLY A 51 8.90 12.56 4.67
N LYS A 52 8.59 11.33 5.02
CA LYS A 52 9.55 10.23 4.96
C LYS A 52 9.45 9.50 3.63
N SER A 53 10.52 8.82 3.25
CA SER A 53 10.53 7.94 2.10
C SER A 53 9.64 6.71 2.34
N LEU A 54 9.07 6.17 1.29
CA LEU A 54 8.37 4.89 1.34
C LEU A 54 9.24 3.75 1.86
N ASP A 55 10.55 3.94 1.92
CA ASP A 55 11.47 2.94 2.49
C ASP A 55 11.05 2.48 3.88
N ILE A 56 10.36 3.33 4.66
CA ILE A 56 9.97 2.96 6.02
C ILE A 56 9.06 1.72 6.09
N ILE A 57 8.37 1.41 4.99
CA ILE A 57 7.48 0.24 4.94
C ILE A 57 7.99 -0.84 3.99
N ILE A 58 9.15 -0.66 3.37
CA ILE A 58 9.70 -1.62 2.40
C ILE A 58 10.87 -2.37 3.05
N PRO A 59 10.80 -3.71 3.12
CA PRO A 59 11.94 -4.50 3.61
C PRO A 59 13.22 -4.15 2.87
N GLU A 60 14.32 -4.06 3.60
CA GLU A 60 15.59 -3.58 3.06
C GLU A 60 16.03 -4.32 1.80
N ASN A 61 15.87 -5.64 1.79
CA ASN A 61 16.29 -6.46 0.66
C ASN A 61 15.44 -6.27 -0.60
N LEU A 62 14.30 -5.56 -0.50
CA LEU A 62 13.40 -5.31 -1.62
C LEU A 62 13.45 -3.86 -2.12
N ARG A 63 14.19 -3.00 -1.43
CA ARG A 63 14.18 -1.56 -1.75
C ARG A 63 14.70 -1.24 -3.14
N ALA A 64 15.81 -1.84 -3.52
CA ALA A 64 16.39 -1.58 -4.84
C ALA A 64 15.43 -1.93 -5.97
N ARG A 65 14.80 -3.10 -5.86
CA ARG A 65 13.83 -3.58 -6.85
C ARG A 65 12.59 -2.68 -6.88
N TYR A 66 12.11 -2.29 -5.70
CA TYR A 66 10.95 -1.40 -5.59
C TYR A 66 11.21 -0.07 -6.28
N TRP A 67 12.35 0.56 -5.98
CA TRP A 67 12.67 1.88 -6.54
C TRP A 67 12.92 1.83 -8.04
N ALA A 68 13.47 0.73 -8.55
CA ALA A 68 13.62 0.55 -9.99
C ALA A 68 12.23 0.59 -10.68
N GLY A 69 11.26 -0.12 -10.14
CA GLY A 69 9.89 -0.12 -10.66
C GLY A 69 9.21 1.23 -10.50
N PHE A 70 9.38 1.87 -9.35
CA PHE A 70 8.80 3.18 -9.06
C PHE A 70 9.32 4.23 -10.05
N ASN A 71 10.64 4.28 -10.23
CA ASN A 71 11.26 5.26 -11.12
C ASN A 71 10.83 5.05 -12.57
N GLU A 72 10.72 3.79 -12.99
CA GLU A 72 10.22 3.47 -14.34
C GLU A 72 8.79 3.95 -14.51
N THR A 73 7.93 3.74 -13.54
CA THR A 73 6.55 4.19 -13.56
C THR A 73 6.47 5.72 -13.64
N MET A 74 7.29 6.43 -12.87
CA MET A 74 7.33 7.89 -12.91
C MET A 74 7.82 8.40 -14.26
N ARG A 75 8.80 7.73 -14.86
CA ARG A 75 9.37 8.13 -16.13
C ARG A 75 8.40 7.93 -17.29
N THR A 76 7.70 6.78 -17.31
CA THR A 76 6.83 6.43 -18.43
C THR A 76 5.40 6.93 -18.27
N GLY A 77 5.00 7.26 -17.05
CA GLY A 77 3.62 7.64 -16.74
C GLY A 77 2.66 6.45 -16.72
N LYS A 78 3.19 5.23 -16.80
CA LYS A 78 2.37 4.02 -16.84
C LYS A 78 2.81 3.07 -15.75
N THR A 79 1.83 2.57 -14.99
CA THR A 79 2.10 1.52 -14.03
C THR A 79 2.31 0.20 -14.76
N ARG A 80 3.17 -0.63 -14.21
CA ARG A 80 3.42 -1.98 -14.73
C ARG A 80 2.16 -2.84 -14.65
N TYR A 81 1.28 -2.49 -13.75
CA TYR A 81 0.06 -3.25 -13.46
C TYR A 81 -1.15 -2.47 -13.93
N GLY A 82 -2.16 -3.18 -14.41
CA GLY A 82 -3.38 -2.56 -14.88
C GLY A 82 -4.18 -1.97 -13.72
N ASN A 83 -5.12 -1.08 -14.07
CA ASN A 83 -6.00 -0.47 -13.11
C ASN A 83 -6.86 -1.57 -12.45
N GLY A 84 -6.80 -1.65 -11.13
CA GLY A 84 -7.54 -2.64 -10.39
C GLY A 84 -6.80 -3.96 -10.14
N ASP A 85 -5.57 -4.11 -10.65
CA ASP A 85 -4.77 -5.28 -10.34
C ASP A 85 -4.41 -5.27 -8.85
N ILE A 86 -4.55 -6.41 -8.20
CA ILE A 86 -4.22 -6.56 -6.79
C ILE A 86 -2.82 -7.16 -6.68
N LEU A 87 -1.97 -6.48 -5.93
CA LEU A 87 -0.59 -6.90 -5.72
C LEU A 87 -0.43 -7.39 -4.29
N ALA A 88 0.32 -8.46 -4.11
CA ALA A 88 0.60 -9.01 -2.77
C ALA A 88 2.12 -9.01 -2.56
N VAL A 89 2.58 -8.32 -1.53
CA VAL A 89 4.02 -8.17 -1.26
C VAL A 89 4.26 -8.14 0.24
N PRO A 90 5.50 -8.47 0.67
CA PRO A 90 5.89 -8.23 2.06
C PRO A 90 6.10 -6.74 2.32
N ALA A 91 5.80 -6.33 3.55
CA ALA A 91 5.99 -4.98 4.02
C ALA A 91 6.57 -4.99 5.43
N LEU A 92 7.03 -3.83 5.90
CA LEU A 92 7.70 -3.70 7.18
C LEU A 92 6.90 -2.81 8.10
N ARG A 93 6.71 -3.24 9.35
CA ARG A 93 6.10 -2.41 10.38
C ARG A 93 7.18 -1.62 11.12
N GLN A 94 6.76 -0.60 11.86
CA GLN A 94 7.67 0.20 12.67
C GLN A 94 8.48 -0.65 13.67
N ASP A 95 7.88 -1.69 14.23
CA ASP A 95 8.54 -2.57 15.18
C ASP A 95 9.51 -3.57 14.53
N GLY A 96 9.68 -3.49 13.22
CA GLY A 96 10.53 -4.40 12.48
C GLY A 96 9.86 -5.68 12.03
N ALA A 97 8.61 -5.91 12.42
CA ALA A 97 7.89 -7.11 12.01
C ALA A 97 7.58 -7.07 10.51
N ARG A 98 7.69 -8.22 9.87
CA ARG A 98 7.39 -8.37 8.45
C ARG A 98 5.96 -8.85 8.31
N ILE A 99 5.19 -8.18 7.47
CA ILE A 99 3.79 -8.52 7.22
C ILE A 99 3.59 -8.71 5.72
N SER A 100 2.46 -9.31 5.35
CA SER A 100 2.03 -9.43 3.95
C SER A 100 0.89 -8.45 3.73
N VAL A 101 1.00 -7.64 2.67
CA VAL A 101 -0.06 -6.68 2.31
C VAL A 101 -0.52 -6.92 0.89
N GLU A 102 -1.81 -6.71 0.67
CA GLU A 102 -2.36 -6.59 -0.67
C GLU A 102 -2.61 -5.12 -0.92
N PHE A 103 -2.39 -4.66 -2.14
CA PHE A 103 -2.65 -3.27 -2.44
C PHE A 103 -3.02 -3.06 -3.90
N THR A 104 -3.72 -1.95 -4.12
CA THR A 104 -4.00 -1.42 -5.45
C THR A 104 -3.38 -0.04 -5.53
N VAL A 105 -3.05 0.38 -6.74
CA VAL A 105 -2.42 1.69 -6.95
C VAL A 105 -3.28 2.55 -7.87
N LEU A 106 -3.22 3.85 -7.63
CA LEU A 106 -3.90 4.85 -8.45
C LEU A 106 -2.88 5.94 -8.79
N PRO A 107 -2.48 6.05 -10.07
CA PRO A 107 -1.54 7.10 -10.47
C PRO A 107 -2.22 8.46 -10.57
N PHE A 108 -1.47 9.50 -10.24
CA PHE A 108 -1.92 10.88 -10.35
C PHE A 108 -1.05 11.62 -11.35
N HIS A 109 -1.70 12.37 -12.23
CA HIS A 109 -1.03 13.14 -13.29
C HIS A 109 -1.40 14.60 -13.17
N ASP A 110 -0.51 15.48 -13.62
CA ASP A 110 -0.80 16.90 -13.72
C ASP A 110 -1.49 17.21 -15.06
N GLU A 111 -1.72 18.49 -15.33
CA GLU A 111 -2.37 18.94 -16.57
C GLU A 111 -1.55 18.61 -17.81
N ALA A 112 -0.22 18.51 -17.67
CA ALA A 112 0.67 18.12 -18.75
C ALA A 112 0.80 16.60 -18.90
N ARG A 113 -0.01 15.82 -18.16
CA ARG A 113 -0.01 14.35 -18.14
C ARG A 113 1.29 13.75 -17.61
N GLN A 114 2.05 14.55 -16.86
CA GLN A 114 3.22 14.05 -16.15
C GLN A 114 2.80 13.44 -14.84
N MET A 115 3.38 12.32 -14.45
CA MET A 115 3.05 11.70 -13.17
C MET A 115 3.59 12.52 -12.03
N VAL A 116 2.72 12.85 -11.08
CA VAL A 116 3.09 13.63 -9.89
C VAL A 116 3.11 12.79 -8.63
N GLY A 117 2.52 11.61 -8.65
CA GLY A 117 2.53 10.72 -7.50
C GLY A 117 1.65 9.50 -7.69
N ILE A 118 1.63 8.66 -6.68
CA ILE A 118 0.84 7.43 -6.66
C ILE A 118 0.15 7.31 -5.31
N ALA A 119 -1.14 7.02 -5.33
CA ALA A 119 -1.86 6.58 -4.13
C ALA A 119 -1.89 5.06 -4.10
N ALA A 120 -1.80 4.50 -2.92
CA ALA A 120 -1.96 3.06 -2.70
C ALA A 120 -3.01 2.84 -1.63
N ILE A 121 -3.87 1.85 -1.85
CA ILE A 121 -4.82 1.38 -0.86
C ILE A 121 -4.35 -0.02 -0.47
N LEU A 122 -3.99 -0.21 0.80
CA LEU A 122 -3.34 -1.43 1.26
C LEU A 122 -4.14 -2.09 2.37
N ARG A 123 -4.08 -3.41 2.38
CA ARG A 123 -4.73 -4.23 3.40
C ARG A 123 -3.74 -5.25 3.93
N ASP A 124 -3.72 -5.43 5.25
CA ASP A 124 -2.89 -6.45 5.89
C ASP A 124 -3.56 -7.81 5.70
N VAL A 125 -2.89 -8.71 5.02
CA VAL A 125 -3.39 -10.06 4.76
C VAL A 125 -2.48 -11.13 5.35
N THR A 126 -1.67 -10.76 6.34
CA THR A 126 -0.70 -11.66 6.95
C THR A 126 -1.36 -12.92 7.48
N LYS A 127 -2.45 -12.77 8.22
CA LYS A 127 -3.15 -13.91 8.80
C LYS A 127 -3.70 -14.84 7.72
N ARG A 128 -4.32 -14.28 6.71
CA ARG A 128 -4.87 -15.09 5.61
C ARG A 128 -3.76 -15.80 4.85
N PHE A 129 -2.65 -15.12 4.61
CA PHE A 129 -1.51 -15.70 3.91
C PHE A 129 -0.89 -16.85 4.69
N GLU A 130 -0.74 -16.69 6.00
CA GLU A 130 -0.24 -17.74 6.88
C GLU A 130 -1.17 -18.95 6.91
N GLU A 131 -2.46 -18.72 6.97
CA GLU A 131 -3.47 -19.80 6.92
C GLU A 131 -3.39 -20.58 5.61
N MET A 132 -3.23 -19.88 4.49
CA MET A 132 -3.09 -20.52 3.19
C MET A 132 -1.82 -21.37 3.11
N ARG A 133 -0.71 -20.87 3.65
CA ARG A 133 0.55 -21.63 3.69
C ARG A 133 0.42 -22.86 4.58
N ALA A 134 -0.26 -22.75 5.71
CA ALA A 134 -0.50 -23.87 6.59
C ALA A 134 -1.35 -24.94 5.91
N ARG A 135 -2.39 -24.55 5.20
CA ARG A 135 -3.23 -25.47 4.44
C ARG A 135 -2.45 -26.18 3.35
N ALA A 136 -1.62 -25.47 2.62
CA ALA A 136 -0.78 -26.03 1.56
C ALA A 136 0.21 -27.05 2.13
N ALA A 137 0.83 -26.73 3.27
CA ALA A 137 1.75 -27.64 3.95
C ALA A 137 1.03 -28.91 4.43
N ASN A 138 -0.14 -28.76 5.03
CA ASN A 138 -0.94 -29.89 5.50
C ASN A 138 -1.39 -30.78 4.33
N SER A 139 -1.80 -30.18 3.24
CA SER A 139 -2.20 -30.90 2.04
C SER A 139 -1.04 -31.72 1.46
N ARG A 140 0.16 -31.15 1.41
CA ARG A 140 1.34 -31.87 0.92
C ARG A 140 1.75 -33.00 1.85
N ASN A 141 1.70 -32.77 3.17
CA ASN A 141 2.01 -33.80 4.14
C ASN A 141 1.03 -34.94 4.07
N PHE A 142 -0.25 -34.66 3.88
CA PHE A 142 -1.29 -35.67 3.75
C PHE A 142 -1.07 -36.51 2.49
N ALA A 143 -0.74 -35.87 1.38
CA ALA A 143 -0.47 -36.57 0.13
C ALA A 143 0.79 -37.44 0.21
N ALA A 144 1.81 -36.98 0.96
CA ALA A 144 3.04 -37.75 1.12
C ALA A 144 2.89 -38.95 2.05
N ALA A 145 1.86 -38.99 2.90
CA ALA A 145 1.59 -40.07 3.82
C ALA A 145 0.92 -41.27 3.13
N ASP A 146 0.36 -41.09 1.94
CA ASP A 146 -0.21 -42.15 1.15
C ASP A 146 0.87 -42.88 0.34
#